data_003d6bbdf65640136b656ccd4f160019
#
_entry.id   003d6bbdf65640136b656ccd4f160019
#
_cell.length_a   1.000
_cell.length_b   1.000
_cell.length_c   1.000
_cell.angle_alpha   90.00
_cell.angle_beta   90.00
_cell.angle_gamma   90.00
#
_symmetry.space_group_name_H-M   'P 1'
#
loop_
_entity.id
_entity.type
_entity.pdbx_description
1 polymer ?
#
loop_
_entity_poly.entity_id
_entity_poly.type
_entity_poly.pdbx_seq_one_letter_code
_entity_poly.pdbx_strand_id
1 'polypeptide(L)'
;MRKFLKILILTFLGAVTITSCSDDSDGIPGWPWNDNSTEKPDEPDVAEAKPRYIWIDAAANFPDYANSKENIAKDMEKIKAAGFTDIIVDVRPTTGDVLFNTNVVDQVKRMDVWGNSGYSYYERTETWDYLQAFIEEARIQGLKVNASINTFVGGYLCPYNLGHDGVLFRDESKKGWASVANLADGLTNTMDLLDDETDYGAKFFNPANDDVQNFVLQLLADLAKYDLDGIILDRCRYDDYGLESDFSDISKQKFEEYIGETVANFPADIMAPGTDEIPSDQPVYFKKWLEFRAKVIHDFIVKAREKVKSVNNRSEER
;
A
#
# COMPACT_ATOMS: atom_id res chain seq x y z
N MET A 1 -9.41 -17.87 -36.03
CA MET A 1 -8.37 -17.06 -36.71
C MET A 1 -8.26 -15.72 -35.97
N ARG A 2 -7.39 -15.64 -35.01
CA ARG A 2 -7.15 -14.42 -34.18
C ARG A 2 -6.10 -13.57 -34.87
N LYS A 3 -6.44 -12.32 -35.16
CA LYS A 3 -5.54 -11.33 -35.77
C LYS A 3 -4.55 -10.82 -34.72
N PHE A 4 -3.27 -11.04 -34.90
CA PHE A 4 -2.20 -10.41 -34.14
C PHE A 4 -2.15 -8.91 -34.45
N LEU A 5 -2.38 -8.08 -33.45
CA LEU A 5 -2.17 -6.65 -33.53
C LEU A 5 -0.71 -6.36 -33.16
N LYS A 6 0.08 -5.94 -34.15
CA LYS A 6 1.45 -5.49 -33.93
C LYS A 6 1.42 -4.09 -33.30
N ILE A 7 1.85 -3.96 -32.07
CA ILE A 7 2.05 -2.67 -31.43
C ILE A 7 3.40 -2.13 -31.90
N LEU A 8 3.35 -1.02 -32.62
CA LEU A 8 4.51 -0.24 -33.07
C LEU A 8 4.91 0.70 -31.90
N ILE A 9 6.04 0.44 -31.25
CA ILE A 9 6.61 1.34 -30.24
C ILE A 9 7.30 2.47 -30.98
N LEU A 10 6.68 3.66 -30.95
CA LEU A 10 7.31 4.92 -31.39
C LEU A 10 8.01 5.54 -30.18
N THR A 11 9.34 5.46 -30.14
CA THR A 11 10.16 6.21 -29.19
C THR A 11 10.17 7.69 -29.58
N PHE A 12 9.42 8.50 -28.87
CA PHE A 12 9.55 9.95 -28.93
C PHE A 12 10.59 10.40 -27.87
N LEU A 13 11.79 10.75 -28.32
CA LEU A 13 12.74 11.54 -27.53
C LEU A 13 12.22 12.98 -27.52
N GLY A 14 11.38 13.32 -26.55
CA GLY A 14 11.01 14.69 -26.24
C GLY A 14 11.79 15.14 -25.02
N ALA A 15 12.73 16.06 -25.18
CA ALA A 15 13.34 16.79 -24.08
C ALA A 15 12.24 17.61 -23.39
N VAL A 16 11.72 17.12 -22.27
CA VAL A 16 10.84 17.90 -21.38
C VAL A 16 11.74 18.75 -20.50
N THR A 17 11.89 20.02 -20.84
CA THR A 17 12.37 21.02 -19.91
C THR A 17 11.30 21.19 -18.84
N ILE A 18 11.55 20.66 -17.65
CA ILE A 18 10.72 20.93 -16.48
C ILE A 18 11.06 22.37 -16.05
N THR A 19 10.26 23.31 -16.49
CA THR A 19 10.19 24.62 -15.85
C THR A 19 9.57 24.39 -14.47
N SER A 20 10.33 24.71 -13.44
CA SER A 20 9.85 24.84 -12.07
C SER A 20 8.59 25.70 -12.08
N CYS A 21 7.44 25.12 -11.72
CA CYS A 21 6.28 25.92 -11.38
C CYS A 21 6.60 26.63 -10.07
N SER A 22 6.70 27.96 -10.15
CA SER A 22 6.64 28.86 -9.02
C SER A 22 5.30 28.67 -8.29
N ASP A 23 5.35 28.75 -6.97
CA ASP A 23 4.21 28.80 -6.08
C ASP A 23 3.16 29.80 -6.53
N ASP A 24 2.10 29.31 -7.17
CA ASP A 24 0.81 29.96 -7.22
C ASP A 24 -0.18 28.99 -6.53
N SER A 25 -0.22 29.09 -5.21
CA SER A 25 -1.20 28.42 -4.39
C SER A 25 -2.55 29.13 -4.47
N ASP A 26 -3.20 29.04 -5.63
CA ASP A 26 -4.63 29.29 -5.71
C ASP A 26 -5.34 28.05 -5.20
N GLY A 27 -5.49 27.99 -3.86
CA GLY A 27 -6.20 26.94 -3.17
C GLY A 27 -7.61 26.80 -3.72
N ILE A 28 -8.04 25.55 -3.95
CA ILE A 28 -9.42 25.23 -4.31
C ILE A 28 -10.33 25.79 -3.22
N PRO A 29 -11.26 26.72 -3.52
CA PRO A 29 -12.13 27.31 -2.50
C PRO A 29 -12.95 26.23 -1.80
N GLY A 30 -12.78 26.11 -0.48
CA GLY A 30 -13.53 25.15 0.35
C GLY A 30 -12.72 23.95 0.82
N TRP A 31 -11.43 23.82 0.50
CA TRP A 31 -10.55 22.79 1.06
C TRP A 31 -10.01 23.22 2.43
N PRO A 32 -10.07 22.38 3.49
CA PRO A 32 -9.77 22.80 4.87
C PRO A 32 -8.29 23.00 5.22
N TRP A 33 -7.37 22.98 4.24
CA TRP A 33 -5.93 23.04 4.46
C TRP A 33 -5.29 24.38 4.07
N ASN A 34 -5.90 25.49 4.52
CA ASN A 34 -5.24 26.80 4.40
C ASN A 34 -4.45 27.07 5.69
N ASP A 35 -3.25 26.51 5.80
CA ASP A 35 -2.35 26.79 6.90
C ASP A 35 -1.54 28.04 6.60
N ASN A 36 -1.98 29.17 7.15
CA ASN A 36 -1.23 30.41 7.21
C ASN A 36 -0.12 30.29 8.28
N SER A 37 0.86 29.41 8.10
CA SER A 37 2.03 29.36 8.93
C SER A 37 3.03 30.42 8.47
N THR A 38 3.28 31.36 9.36
CA THR A 38 4.24 32.46 9.29
C THR A 38 5.62 32.00 8.80
N GLU A 39 6.14 32.70 7.79
CA GLU A 39 7.49 32.56 7.25
C GLU A 39 8.55 32.53 8.35
N LYS A 40 9.35 31.46 8.36
CA LYS A 40 10.60 31.41 9.12
C LYS A 40 11.67 32.22 8.37
N PRO A 41 12.58 32.92 9.10
CA PRO A 41 13.66 33.64 8.44
C PRO A 41 14.60 32.69 7.70
N ASP A 42 15.04 33.09 6.51
CA ASP A 42 15.97 32.38 5.65
C ASP A 42 17.27 32.02 6.38
N GLU A 43 17.44 30.73 6.71
CA GLU A 43 18.79 30.18 6.89
C GLU A 43 19.43 29.97 5.52
N PRO A 44 20.75 30.19 5.35
CA PRO A 44 21.40 30.05 4.06
C PRO A 44 21.26 28.60 3.56
N ASP A 45 20.63 28.44 2.42
CA ASP A 45 20.32 27.21 1.73
C ASP A 45 21.62 26.46 1.36
N VAL A 46 22.12 25.64 2.28
CA VAL A 46 23.03 24.57 1.90
C VAL A 46 22.17 23.52 1.23
N ALA A 47 22.10 23.56 -0.09
CA ALA A 47 21.33 22.62 -0.89
C ALA A 47 21.66 21.19 -0.46
N GLU A 48 20.84 20.60 0.44
CA GLU A 48 20.97 19.19 0.80
C GLU A 48 20.84 18.38 -0.49
N ALA A 49 21.82 17.51 -0.73
CA ALA A 49 21.79 16.66 -1.91
C ALA A 49 20.49 15.86 -1.88
N LYS A 50 19.68 15.95 -2.95
CA LYS A 50 18.39 15.23 -3.04
C LYS A 50 18.59 13.75 -2.74
N PRO A 51 17.76 13.14 -1.88
CA PRO A 51 17.87 11.73 -1.59
C PRO A 51 17.63 10.90 -2.86
N ARG A 52 18.36 9.79 -2.97
CA ARG A 52 18.21 8.81 -4.04
C ARG A 52 17.81 7.49 -3.43
N TYR A 53 16.60 7.07 -3.72
CA TYR A 53 16.01 5.85 -3.19
C TYR A 53 16.20 4.69 -4.14
N ILE A 54 16.40 3.48 -3.59
CA ILE A 54 16.24 2.22 -4.30
C ILE A 54 15.24 1.35 -3.55
N TRP A 55 14.30 0.75 -4.29
CA TRP A 55 13.29 -0.13 -3.74
C TRP A 55 13.76 -1.57 -3.79
N ILE A 56 13.60 -2.28 -2.68
CA ILE A 56 13.85 -3.72 -2.55
C ILE A 56 12.49 -4.39 -2.40
N ASP A 57 12.00 -4.96 -3.48
CA ASP A 57 10.69 -5.61 -3.54
C ASP A 57 10.71 -6.96 -2.81
N ALA A 58 9.68 -7.21 -2.00
CA ALA A 58 9.61 -8.42 -1.18
C ALA A 58 9.49 -9.71 -2.00
N ALA A 59 8.84 -9.67 -3.18
CA ALA A 59 8.69 -10.85 -4.02
C ALA A 59 9.85 -10.98 -5.02
N ALA A 60 10.12 -9.94 -5.80
CA ALA A 60 11.14 -9.98 -6.86
C ALA A 60 12.54 -10.24 -6.33
N ASN A 61 12.89 -9.69 -5.16
CA ASN A 61 14.20 -9.85 -4.55
C ASN A 61 14.25 -10.96 -3.46
N PHE A 62 13.17 -11.67 -3.23
CA PHE A 62 13.12 -12.70 -2.20
C PHE A 62 14.17 -13.81 -2.39
N PRO A 63 14.39 -14.35 -3.60
CA PRO A 63 15.41 -15.38 -3.80
C PRO A 63 16.83 -14.93 -3.48
N ASP A 64 17.10 -13.62 -3.61
CA ASP A 64 18.44 -13.08 -3.36
C ASP A 64 18.71 -12.94 -1.86
N TYR A 65 17.71 -12.57 -1.07
CA TYR A 65 17.90 -12.11 0.30
C TYR A 65 17.28 -12.99 1.38
N ALA A 66 16.25 -13.80 1.06
CA ALA A 66 15.49 -14.53 2.07
C ALA A 66 16.36 -15.46 2.94
N ASN A 67 17.45 -15.99 2.36
CA ASN A 67 18.31 -16.98 2.99
C ASN A 67 19.81 -16.58 3.00
N SER A 68 20.18 -15.34 2.71
CA SER A 68 21.58 -14.93 2.63
C SER A 68 21.81 -13.49 3.13
N LYS A 69 22.37 -13.36 4.32
CA LYS A 69 22.88 -12.07 4.82
C LYS A 69 24.08 -11.57 4.01
N GLU A 70 24.89 -12.47 3.45
CA GLU A 70 26.03 -12.12 2.62
C GLU A 70 25.60 -11.40 1.35
N ASN A 71 24.48 -11.81 0.75
CA ASN A 71 23.91 -11.10 -0.41
C ASN A 71 23.43 -9.71 -0.02
N ILE A 72 22.78 -9.58 1.14
CA ILE A 72 22.37 -8.26 1.66
C ILE A 72 23.59 -7.35 1.81
N ALA A 73 24.63 -7.80 2.52
CA ALA A 73 25.85 -7.03 2.73
C ALA A 73 26.50 -6.57 1.42
N LYS A 74 26.67 -7.51 0.48
CA LYS A 74 27.27 -7.24 -0.84
C LYS A 74 26.48 -6.23 -1.66
N ASP A 75 25.15 -6.31 -1.59
CA ASP A 75 24.32 -5.42 -2.40
C ASP A 75 24.13 -4.05 -1.74
N MET A 76 24.19 -3.94 -0.41
CA MET A 76 24.28 -2.63 0.26
C MET A 76 25.56 -1.87 -0.14
N GLU A 77 26.69 -2.56 -0.27
CA GLU A 77 27.94 -1.98 -0.78
C GLU A 77 27.80 -1.46 -2.21
N LYS A 78 27.18 -2.25 -3.12
CA LYS A 78 26.94 -1.84 -4.51
C LYS A 78 25.97 -0.66 -4.62
N ILE A 79 24.89 -0.68 -3.83
CA ILE A 79 23.90 0.38 -3.78
C ILE A 79 24.57 1.70 -3.37
N LYS A 80 25.40 1.66 -2.33
CA LYS A 80 26.18 2.83 -1.90
C LYS A 80 27.16 3.30 -2.98
N ALA A 81 27.90 2.37 -3.60
CA ALA A 81 28.85 2.69 -4.67
C ALA A 81 28.16 3.28 -5.91
N ALA A 82 26.91 2.90 -6.19
CA ALA A 82 26.06 3.48 -7.25
C ALA A 82 25.51 4.87 -6.90
N GLY A 83 25.77 5.36 -5.69
CA GLY A 83 25.40 6.71 -5.24
C GLY A 83 23.98 6.84 -4.70
N PHE A 84 23.31 5.75 -4.35
CA PHE A 84 22.07 5.81 -3.59
C PHE A 84 22.34 6.26 -2.14
N THR A 85 21.36 6.92 -1.55
CA THR A 85 21.44 7.43 -0.18
C THR A 85 20.50 6.69 0.77
N ASP A 86 19.45 6.12 0.22
CA ASP A 86 18.34 5.52 0.95
C ASP A 86 17.93 4.20 0.29
N ILE A 87 17.58 3.22 1.12
CA ILE A 87 16.89 2.01 0.67
C ILE A 87 15.45 2.02 1.18
N ILE A 88 14.55 1.42 0.41
CA ILE A 88 13.18 1.12 0.81
C ILE A 88 13.04 -0.40 0.77
N VAL A 89 12.85 -1.02 1.92
CA VAL A 89 12.66 -2.48 2.03
C VAL A 89 11.17 -2.76 2.18
N ASP A 90 10.58 -3.46 1.22
CA ASP A 90 9.23 -3.98 1.36
C ASP A 90 9.22 -5.15 2.36
N VAL A 91 8.57 -4.95 3.49
CA VAL A 91 8.56 -5.91 4.60
C VAL A 91 7.17 -6.48 4.88
N ARG A 92 6.18 -6.13 4.06
CA ARG A 92 4.85 -6.71 4.12
C ARG A 92 4.28 -6.85 2.72
N PRO A 93 4.59 -7.98 2.04
CA PRO A 93 4.12 -8.25 0.69
C PRO A 93 2.60 -8.46 0.62
N THR A 94 2.09 -8.75 -0.57
CA THR A 94 0.67 -8.94 -0.87
C THR A 94 -0.01 -10.07 -0.10
N THR A 95 0.73 -11.04 0.45
CA THR A 95 0.17 -12.06 1.35
C THR A 95 -0.37 -11.48 2.65
N GLY A 96 0.11 -10.30 3.04
CA GLY A 96 -0.23 -9.68 4.32
C GLY A 96 0.59 -10.19 5.50
N ASP A 97 1.44 -11.20 5.31
CA ASP A 97 2.49 -11.61 6.25
C ASP A 97 3.62 -10.59 6.27
N VAL A 98 4.56 -10.75 7.19
CA VAL A 98 5.63 -9.79 7.38
C VAL A 98 7.04 -10.40 7.33
N LEU A 99 8.03 -9.56 7.07
CA LEU A 99 9.46 -9.86 7.07
C LEU A 99 10.18 -9.15 8.23
N PHE A 100 9.49 -8.99 9.35
CA PHE A 100 10.03 -8.44 10.60
C PHE A 100 9.37 -9.12 11.81
N ASN A 101 9.96 -8.98 12.99
CA ASN A 101 9.45 -9.65 14.17
C ASN A 101 8.19 -8.99 14.73
N THR A 102 7.11 -9.75 14.80
CA THR A 102 5.84 -9.38 15.44
C THR A 102 5.11 -10.63 15.92
N ASN A 103 4.15 -10.45 16.82
CA ASN A 103 3.21 -11.50 17.23
C ASN A 103 1.80 -11.28 16.64
N VAL A 104 1.62 -10.30 15.76
CA VAL A 104 0.32 -9.89 15.21
C VAL A 104 -0.10 -10.78 14.04
N VAL A 105 0.88 -11.19 13.23
CA VAL A 105 0.70 -12.01 12.04
C VAL A 105 1.94 -12.87 11.81
N ASP A 106 1.80 -13.94 11.02
CA ASP A 106 2.90 -14.82 10.68
C ASP A 106 3.99 -14.09 9.87
N GLN A 107 5.21 -14.61 9.97
CA GLN A 107 6.28 -14.21 9.07
C GLN A 107 6.16 -14.94 7.74
N VAL A 108 6.58 -14.26 6.67
CA VAL A 108 6.67 -14.83 5.34
C VAL A 108 7.57 -16.07 5.36
N LYS A 109 7.01 -17.21 5.01
CA LYS A 109 7.73 -18.50 4.91
C LYS A 109 8.14 -18.82 3.48
N ARG A 110 7.41 -18.29 2.51
CA ARG A 110 7.66 -18.49 1.09
C ARG A 110 7.09 -17.34 0.27
N MET A 111 7.65 -17.13 -0.90
CA MET A 111 7.08 -16.25 -1.92
C MET A 111 7.04 -16.97 -3.26
N ASP A 112 6.05 -16.67 -4.05
CA ASP A 112 5.98 -17.09 -5.43
C ASP A 112 6.83 -16.15 -6.29
N VAL A 113 7.75 -16.74 -7.03
CA VAL A 113 8.75 -16.00 -7.78
C VAL A 113 8.99 -16.62 -9.17
N TRP A 114 9.44 -15.80 -10.10
CA TRP A 114 9.85 -16.25 -11.42
C TRP A 114 11.33 -16.65 -11.40
N GLY A 115 11.57 -17.94 -11.52
CA GLY A 115 12.93 -18.52 -11.53
C GLY A 115 13.31 -19.13 -12.88
N ASN A 116 14.50 -19.72 -12.94
CA ASN A 116 15.03 -20.37 -14.16
C ASN A 116 14.17 -21.54 -14.67
N SER A 117 13.45 -22.20 -13.78
CA SER A 117 12.54 -23.33 -14.09
C SER A 117 11.07 -22.93 -14.26
N GLY A 118 10.79 -21.63 -14.32
CA GLY A 118 9.45 -21.09 -14.38
C GLY A 118 9.00 -20.47 -13.07
N TYR A 119 7.70 -20.24 -12.95
CA TYR A 119 7.09 -19.64 -11.77
C TYR A 119 6.85 -20.69 -10.68
N SER A 120 7.35 -20.47 -9.47
CA SER A 120 7.29 -21.43 -8.37
C SER A 120 7.48 -20.74 -7.01
N TYR A 121 7.17 -21.47 -5.93
CA TYR A 121 7.49 -21.00 -4.59
C TYR A 121 8.97 -21.08 -4.29
N TYR A 122 9.49 -20.03 -3.66
CA TYR A 122 10.79 -19.98 -3.03
C TYR A 122 10.63 -19.95 -1.51
N GLU A 123 11.24 -20.91 -0.82
CA GLU A 123 11.10 -21.07 0.62
C GLU A 123 12.17 -20.25 1.38
N ARG A 124 11.75 -19.58 2.46
CA ARG A 124 12.66 -19.02 3.45
C ARG A 124 12.91 -20.07 4.53
N THR A 125 14.15 -20.48 4.67
CA THR A 125 14.59 -21.47 5.66
C THR A 125 15.28 -20.84 6.87
N GLU A 126 15.74 -19.62 6.72
CA GLU A 126 16.44 -18.88 7.75
C GLU A 126 15.48 -18.25 8.78
N THR A 127 15.96 -18.14 10.01
CA THR A 127 15.16 -17.66 11.15
C THR A 127 15.59 -16.28 11.68
N TRP A 128 16.69 -15.72 11.16
CA TRP A 128 17.11 -14.38 11.54
C TRP A 128 16.10 -13.31 11.09
N ASP A 129 16.10 -12.17 11.77
CA ASP A 129 15.22 -11.06 11.46
C ASP A 129 15.65 -10.39 10.13
N TYR A 130 14.77 -10.51 9.13
CA TYR A 130 15.05 -10.03 7.77
C TYR A 130 15.27 -8.52 7.71
N LEU A 131 14.35 -7.75 8.31
CA LEU A 131 14.47 -6.29 8.33
C LEU A 131 15.70 -5.84 9.12
N GLN A 132 15.97 -6.47 10.25
CA GLN A 132 17.13 -6.14 11.06
C GLN A 132 18.44 -6.36 10.31
N ALA A 133 18.53 -7.42 9.49
CA ALA A 133 19.71 -7.65 8.66
C ALA A 133 19.94 -6.54 7.64
N PHE A 134 18.89 -6.02 7.00
CA PHE A 134 19.01 -4.86 6.11
C PHE A 134 19.43 -3.60 6.86
N ILE A 135 18.89 -3.37 8.05
CA ILE A 135 19.27 -2.22 8.87
C ILE A 135 20.76 -2.27 9.21
N GLU A 136 21.24 -3.40 9.70
CA GLU A 136 22.65 -3.59 10.08
C GLU A 136 23.59 -3.30 8.90
N GLU A 137 23.37 -3.95 7.76
CA GLU A 137 24.24 -3.82 6.60
C GLU A 137 24.15 -2.45 5.92
N ALA A 138 22.95 -1.86 5.86
CA ALA A 138 22.76 -0.51 5.33
C ALA A 138 23.47 0.55 6.20
N ARG A 139 23.40 0.43 7.54
CA ARG A 139 24.09 1.34 8.46
C ARG A 139 25.63 1.26 8.31
N ILE A 140 26.20 0.08 8.07
CA ILE A 140 27.63 -0.07 7.78
C ILE A 140 28.03 0.79 6.56
N GLN A 141 27.16 0.86 5.55
CA GLN A 141 27.40 1.65 4.33
C GLN A 141 26.95 3.12 4.46
N GLY A 142 26.40 3.54 5.59
CA GLY A 142 25.85 4.90 5.79
C GLY A 142 24.66 5.19 4.88
N LEU A 143 23.82 4.18 4.62
CA LEU A 143 22.53 4.29 3.94
C LEU A 143 21.42 4.51 4.98
N LYS A 144 20.42 5.29 4.60
CA LYS A 144 19.16 5.39 5.34
C LYS A 144 18.26 4.21 4.99
N VAL A 145 17.46 3.75 5.97
CA VAL A 145 16.58 2.59 5.81
C VAL A 145 15.13 3.00 6.04
N ASN A 146 14.32 2.79 5.03
CA ASN A 146 12.88 2.97 5.09
C ASN A 146 12.22 1.59 4.92
N ALA A 147 11.21 1.29 5.73
CA ALA A 147 10.41 0.09 5.58
C ALA A 147 9.09 0.41 4.87
N SER A 148 8.72 -0.40 3.90
CA SER A 148 7.42 -0.31 3.21
C SER A 148 6.51 -1.45 3.61
N ILE A 149 5.22 -1.16 3.74
CA ILE A 149 4.17 -2.16 3.97
C ILE A 149 3.02 -1.96 2.97
N ASN A 150 2.50 -3.05 2.40
CA ASN A 150 1.23 -3.04 1.67
C ASN A 150 0.07 -2.92 2.68
N THR A 151 -0.34 -1.69 2.99
CA THR A 151 -1.15 -1.32 4.16
C THR A 151 -2.46 -2.09 4.26
N PHE A 152 -3.28 -2.06 3.18
CA PHE A 152 -4.60 -2.66 3.18
C PHE A 152 -4.71 -3.88 2.26
N VAL A 153 -3.63 -4.62 2.07
CA VAL A 153 -3.65 -5.87 1.30
C VAL A 153 -3.48 -7.05 2.23
N GLY A 154 -4.24 -8.12 2.01
CA GLY A 154 -4.24 -9.31 2.86
C GLY A 154 -4.25 -10.64 2.13
N GLY A 155 -3.99 -10.64 0.84
CA GLY A 155 -3.92 -11.84 0.03
C GLY A 155 -3.97 -11.57 -1.46
N TYR A 156 -3.79 -12.60 -2.25
CA TYR A 156 -3.88 -12.55 -3.70
C TYR A 156 -4.06 -13.94 -4.30
N LEU A 157 -4.51 -13.97 -5.56
CA LEU A 157 -4.50 -15.17 -6.38
C LEU A 157 -3.11 -15.30 -7.00
N CYS A 158 -2.38 -16.34 -6.61
CA CYS A 158 -1.07 -16.63 -7.17
C CYS A 158 -1.21 -17.03 -8.63
N PRO A 159 -0.44 -16.43 -9.55
CA PRO A 159 -0.51 -16.77 -10.96
C PRO A 159 -0.04 -18.20 -11.25
N TYR A 160 -0.31 -18.70 -12.45
CA TYR A 160 0.13 -20.00 -12.96
C TYR A 160 -0.29 -21.19 -12.08
N ASN A 161 -1.53 -21.16 -11.57
CA ASN A 161 -2.15 -22.25 -10.78
C ASN A 161 -1.41 -22.60 -9.46
N LEU A 162 -0.69 -21.66 -8.87
CA LEU A 162 -0.12 -21.84 -7.53
C LEU A 162 -1.16 -21.69 -6.39
N GLY A 163 -2.42 -21.33 -6.75
CA GLY A 163 -3.52 -21.18 -5.80
C GLY A 163 -3.57 -19.80 -5.16
N HIS A 164 -4.27 -19.72 -4.04
CA HIS A 164 -4.42 -18.48 -3.28
C HIS A 164 -3.46 -18.47 -2.10
N ASP A 165 -2.97 -17.30 -1.73
CA ASP A 165 -2.20 -17.13 -0.50
C ASP A 165 -2.53 -15.79 0.18
N GLY A 166 -2.34 -15.75 1.49
CA GLY A 166 -2.50 -14.56 2.29
C GLY A 166 -3.37 -14.73 3.53
N VAL A 167 -3.35 -13.71 4.36
CA VAL A 167 -4.08 -13.65 5.63
C VAL A 167 -5.58 -13.86 5.44
N LEU A 168 -6.18 -13.29 4.40
CA LEU A 168 -7.61 -13.42 4.09
C LEU A 168 -8.00 -14.84 3.66
N PHE A 169 -7.09 -15.60 3.06
CA PHE A 169 -7.35 -16.96 2.59
C PHE A 169 -7.10 -18.01 3.67
N ARG A 170 -6.16 -17.77 4.57
CA ARG A 170 -5.78 -18.72 5.61
C ARG A 170 -6.63 -18.64 6.87
N ASP A 171 -7.31 -17.53 7.09
CA ASP A 171 -8.14 -17.31 8.28
C ASP A 171 -9.57 -16.92 7.86
N GLU A 172 -10.45 -17.93 7.84
CA GLU A 172 -11.86 -17.75 7.48
C GLU A 172 -12.58 -16.70 8.35
N SER A 173 -12.14 -16.50 9.59
CA SER A 173 -12.72 -15.48 10.48
C SER A 173 -12.47 -14.05 9.97
N LYS A 174 -11.49 -13.86 9.09
CA LYS A 174 -11.13 -12.58 8.49
C LYS A 174 -11.80 -12.31 7.14
N LYS A 175 -12.62 -13.23 6.62
CA LYS A 175 -13.35 -12.99 5.37
C LYS A 175 -14.16 -11.70 5.40
N GLY A 176 -14.74 -11.34 6.53
CA GLY A 176 -15.45 -10.07 6.74
C GLY A 176 -14.56 -8.81 6.78
N TRP A 177 -13.23 -8.97 6.73
CA TRP A 177 -12.29 -7.85 6.61
C TRP A 177 -12.08 -7.41 5.15
N ALA A 178 -12.41 -8.28 4.20
CA ALA A 178 -12.26 -7.97 2.78
C ALA A 178 -13.27 -6.93 2.31
N SER A 179 -12.91 -6.23 1.23
CA SER A 179 -13.81 -5.30 0.55
C SER A 179 -15.01 -5.99 -0.07
N VAL A 180 -16.09 -5.24 -0.23
CA VAL A 180 -17.31 -5.66 -0.95
C VAL A 180 -17.48 -4.79 -2.18
N ALA A 181 -17.52 -5.41 -3.36
CA ALA A 181 -17.70 -4.73 -4.63
C ALA A 181 -19.20 -4.61 -4.98
N ASN A 182 -19.59 -3.47 -5.58
CA ASN A 182 -20.91 -3.18 -6.08
C ASN A 182 -21.00 -3.52 -7.57
N LEU A 183 -21.03 -4.81 -7.88
CA LEU A 183 -21.03 -5.32 -9.25
C LEU A 183 -22.43 -5.34 -9.88
N ALA A 184 -22.51 -5.58 -11.19
CA ALA A 184 -23.76 -5.63 -11.92
C ALA A 184 -24.77 -6.66 -11.34
N ASP A 185 -24.25 -7.77 -10.81
CA ASP A 185 -25.05 -8.83 -10.20
C ASP A 185 -25.32 -8.62 -8.71
N GLY A 186 -24.87 -7.50 -8.14
CA GLY A 186 -25.08 -7.08 -6.74
C GLY A 186 -23.82 -6.96 -5.91
N LEU A 187 -24.00 -6.76 -4.60
CA LEU A 187 -22.89 -6.63 -3.65
C LEU A 187 -22.20 -7.97 -3.45
N THR A 188 -20.92 -8.03 -3.76
CA THR A 188 -20.13 -9.26 -3.73
C THR A 188 -18.86 -9.06 -2.92
N ASN A 189 -18.63 -9.90 -1.90
CA ASN A 189 -17.35 -9.91 -1.20
C ASN A 189 -16.23 -10.28 -2.17
N THR A 190 -15.15 -9.51 -2.21
CA THR A 190 -14.06 -9.72 -3.17
C THR A 190 -13.36 -11.08 -3.00
N MET A 191 -13.50 -11.70 -1.82
CA MET A 191 -13.02 -13.07 -1.59
C MET A 191 -13.84 -14.14 -2.31
N ASP A 192 -15.05 -13.82 -2.76
CA ASP A 192 -15.90 -14.73 -3.54
C ASP A 192 -15.67 -14.60 -5.06
N LEU A 193 -14.83 -13.65 -5.49
CA LEU A 193 -14.44 -13.41 -6.88
C LEU A 193 -13.12 -14.14 -7.20
N LEU A 194 -13.12 -15.46 -7.10
CA LEU A 194 -11.91 -16.29 -7.22
C LEU A 194 -11.79 -17.04 -8.55
N ASP A 195 -12.86 -17.09 -9.31
CA ASP A 195 -12.95 -17.97 -10.48
C ASP A 195 -12.40 -17.33 -11.77
N ASP A 196 -11.96 -16.07 -11.72
CA ASP A 196 -11.31 -15.45 -12.86
C ASP A 196 -9.81 -15.79 -12.85
N GLU A 197 -9.43 -16.80 -13.63
CA GLU A 197 -8.03 -17.22 -13.82
C GLU A 197 -7.12 -16.08 -14.32
N THR A 198 -7.68 -14.97 -14.77
CA THR A 198 -6.97 -13.80 -15.24
C THR A 198 -6.80 -12.71 -14.17
N ASP A 199 -7.51 -12.82 -13.03
CA ASP A 199 -7.43 -11.86 -11.94
C ASP A 199 -6.25 -12.16 -11.02
N TYR A 200 -5.10 -11.62 -11.37
CA TYR A 200 -3.92 -11.60 -10.49
C TYR A 200 -4.00 -10.48 -9.43
N GLY A 201 -5.20 -9.95 -9.19
CA GLY A 201 -5.45 -8.83 -8.29
C GLY A 201 -5.18 -9.19 -6.85
N ALA A 202 -4.61 -8.23 -6.12
CA ALA A 202 -4.50 -8.33 -4.68
C ALA A 202 -5.89 -8.25 -4.03
N LYS A 203 -6.09 -9.03 -2.97
CA LYS A 203 -7.29 -8.95 -2.14
C LYS A 203 -7.07 -7.93 -1.03
N PHE A 204 -7.91 -6.91 -1.02
CA PHE A 204 -7.79 -5.79 -0.09
C PHE A 204 -8.70 -5.97 1.12
N PHE A 205 -8.22 -5.48 2.25
CA PHE A 205 -9.04 -5.21 3.41
C PHE A 205 -9.92 -3.97 3.18
N ASN A 206 -11.06 -3.94 3.83
CA ASN A 206 -11.88 -2.74 3.93
C ASN A 206 -11.21 -1.70 4.86
N PRO A 207 -10.76 -0.53 4.36
CA PRO A 207 -10.13 0.49 5.18
C PRO A 207 -11.06 1.09 6.26
N ALA A 208 -12.37 1.00 6.07
CA ALA A 208 -13.36 1.50 7.03
C ALA A 208 -13.56 0.55 8.22
N ASN A 209 -13.09 -0.70 8.16
CA ASN A 209 -13.23 -1.66 9.24
C ASN A 209 -12.25 -1.36 10.38
N ASP A 210 -12.77 -1.16 11.60
CA ASP A 210 -11.95 -0.83 12.78
C ASP A 210 -11.01 -1.95 13.18
N ASP A 211 -11.40 -3.23 13.01
CA ASP A 211 -10.53 -4.37 13.30
C ASP A 211 -9.34 -4.41 12.35
N VAL A 212 -9.57 -4.08 11.07
CA VAL A 212 -8.50 -3.92 10.07
C VAL A 212 -7.55 -2.78 10.44
N GLN A 213 -8.10 -1.61 10.77
CA GLN A 213 -7.29 -0.49 11.20
C GLN A 213 -6.45 -0.84 12.43
N ASN A 214 -7.05 -1.47 13.44
CA ASN A 214 -6.35 -1.89 14.66
C ASN A 214 -5.25 -2.92 14.36
N PHE A 215 -5.52 -3.89 13.49
CA PHE A 215 -4.51 -4.86 13.05
C PHE A 215 -3.30 -4.18 12.42
N VAL A 216 -3.51 -3.26 11.48
CA VAL A 216 -2.40 -2.54 10.83
C VAL A 216 -1.68 -1.62 11.81
N LEU A 217 -2.39 -0.93 12.71
CA LEU A 217 -1.79 -0.08 13.74
C LEU A 217 -0.90 -0.87 14.71
N GLN A 218 -1.24 -2.12 15.02
CA GLN A 218 -0.37 -2.98 15.84
C GLN A 218 0.90 -3.36 15.08
N LEU A 219 0.82 -3.69 13.79
CA LEU A 219 1.99 -3.93 12.95
C LEU A 219 2.91 -2.71 12.89
N LEU A 220 2.34 -1.52 12.71
CA LEU A 220 3.10 -0.26 12.70
C LEU A 220 3.78 0.02 14.05
N ALA A 221 3.15 -0.34 15.17
CA ALA A 221 3.77 -0.21 16.49
C ALA A 221 4.98 -1.13 16.65
N ASP A 222 4.93 -2.36 16.11
CA ASP A 222 6.08 -3.26 16.14
C ASP A 222 7.18 -2.81 15.19
N LEU A 223 6.82 -2.34 14.00
CA LEU A 223 7.75 -1.80 13.03
C LEU A 223 8.48 -0.55 13.54
N ALA A 224 7.79 0.31 14.29
CA ALA A 224 8.34 1.52 14.87
C ALA A 224 9.43 1.28 15.96
N LYS A 225 9.59 0.03 16.41
CA LYS A 225 10.67 -0.34 17.36
C LYS A 225 12.03 -0.49 16.68
N TYR A 226 12.05 -0.66 15.37
CA TYR A 226 13.29 -0.76 14.59
C TYR A 226 13.94 0.61 14.37
N ASP A 227 15.26 0.62 14.15
CA ASP A 227 16.01 1.83 13.83
C ASP A 227 15.82 2.24 12.36
N LEU A 228 14.62 2.73 12.03
CA LEU A 228 14.23 3.16 10.70
C LEU A 228 14.32 4.68 10.55
N ASP A 229 14.62 5.15 9.34
CA ASP A 229 14.53 6.55 8.93
C ASP A 229 13.12 6.92 8.45
N GLY A 230 12.33 5.95 8.01
CA GLY A 230 10.96 6.17 7.58
C GLY A 230 10.14 4.89 7.46
N ILE A 231 8.81 5.06 7.46
CA ILE A 231 7.84 4.01 7.17
C ILE A 231 6.95 4.48 6.02
N ILE A 232 6.82 3.65 4.99
CA ILE A 232 6.02 3.92 3.80
C ILE A 232 4.76 3.07 3.88
N LEU A 233 3.61 3.73 3.80
CA LEU A 233 2.29 3.11 3.73
C LEU A 233 1.92 2.92 2.26
N ASP A 234 2.47 1.88 1.62
CA ASP A 234 2.07 1.52 0.26
C ASP A 234 0.66 0.91 0.28
N ARG A 235 -0.08 1.05 -0.83
CA ARG A 235 -1.46 0.61 -0.96
C ARG A 235 -2.36 1.01 0.22
N CYS A 236 -2.11 2.19 0.81
CA CYS A 236 -2.95 2.82 1.82
C CYS A 236 -4.16 3.47 1.14
N ARG A 237 -4.99 2.66 0.53
CA ARG A 237 -6.13 3.05 -0.31
C ARG A 237 -7.19 1.96 -0.35
N TYR A 238 -8.34 2.27 -0.95
CA TYR A 238 -9.31 1.26 -1.35
C TYR A 238 -8.73 0.36 -2.44
N ASP A 239 -9.41 -0.75 -2.72
CA ASP A 239 -8.98 -1.78 -3.66
C ASP A 239 -9.00 -1.34 -5.13
N ASP A 240 -8.66 -2.27 -6.01
CA ASP A 240 -8.53 -2.04 -7.45
C ASP A 240 -9.89 -1.99 -8.17
N TYR A 241 -11.01 -2.31 -7.51
CA TYR A 241 -12.36 -2.08 -8.02
C TYR A 241 -12.75 -0.59 -8.04
N GLY A 242 -11.92 0.28 -7.44
CA GLY A 242 -12.04 1.72 -7.56
C GLY A 242 -13.36 2.28 -7.04
N LEU A 243 -14.24 2.75 -7.93
CA LEU A 243 -15.53 3.32 -7.56
C LEU A 243 -16.55 2.26 -7.13
N GLU A 244 -16.42 1.03 -7.58
CA GLU A 244 -17.28 -0.11 -7.20
C GLU A 244 -17.01 -0.63 -5.78
N SER A 245 -16.02 -0.11 -5.04
CA SER A 245 -15.64 -0.57 -3.70
C SER A 245 -15.47 0.62 -2.73
N ASP A 246 -15.65 0.47 -1.41
CA ASP A 246 -16.17 -0.69 -0.67
C ASP A 246 -17.62 -0.41 -0.25
N PHE A 247 -18.52 -1.32 -0.57
CA PHE A 247 -19.96 -1.21 -0.25
C PHE A 247 -20.40 -2.23 0.81
N SER A 248 -19.56 -2.56 1.76
CA SER A 248 -19.91 -3.42 2.89
C SER A 248 -20.91 -2.77 3.84
N ASP A 249 -21.55 -3.58 4.67
CA ASP A 249 -22.44 -3.09 5.75
C ASP A 249 -21.70 -2.19 6.73
N ILE A 250 -20.40 -2.43 6.98
CA ILE A 250 -19.56 -1.57 7.83
C ILE A 250 -19.41 -0.19 7.20
N SER A 251 -19.08 -0.13 5.91
CA SER A 251 -18.95 1.14 5.20
C SER A 251 -20.27 1.87 5.08
N LYS A 252 -21.39 1.14 4.87
CA LYS A 252 -22.74 1.71 4.90
C LYS A 252 -23.03 2.37 6.24
N GLN A 253 -22.88 1.63 7.35
CA GLN A 253 -23.15 2.15 8.68
C GLN A 253 -22.32 3.40 8.98
N LYS A 254 -21.01 3.36 8.74
CA LYS A 254 -20.12 4.50 9.00
C LYS A 254 -20.42 5.70 8.10
N PHE A 255 -20.86 5.46 6.88
CA PHE A 255 -21.30 6.52 5.98
C PHE A 255 -22.59 7.18 6.48
N GLU A 256 -23.58 6.40 6.89
CA GLU A 256 -24.82 6.92 7.48
C GLU A 256 -24.54 7.74 8.76
N GLU A 257 -23.61 7.29 9.60
CA GLU A 257 -23.12 8.08 10.74
C GLU A 257 -22.45 9.39 10.31
N TYR A 258 -21.64 9.34 9.23
CA TYR A 258 -20.94 10.51 8.69
C TYR A 258 -21.90 11.57 8.14
N ILE A 259 -22.96 11.17 7.44
CA ILE A 259 -23.96 12.11 6.88
C ILE A 259 -25.09 12.47 7.85
N GLY A 260 -25.26 11.71 8.94
CA GLY A 260 -26.31 11.90 9.96
C GLY A 260 -27.69 11.46 9.53
N GLU A 261 -27.80 10.64 8.48
CA GLU A 261 -29.10 10.15 7.96
C GLU A 261 -28.94 8.74 7.36
N THR A 262 -30.04 8.02 7.19
CA THR A 262 -30.08 6.69 6.60
C THR A 262 -30.21 6.75 5.09
N VAL A 263 -29.42 5.96 4.37
CA VAL A 263 -29.50 5.80 2.91
C VAL A 263 -30.62 4.81 2.56
N ALA A 264 -31.71 5.33 1.99
CA ALA A 264 -32.95 4.56 1.76
C ALA A 264 -32.75 3.42 0.75
N ASN A 265 -32.01 3.66 -0.34
CA ASN A 265 -31.76 2.68 -1.40
C ASN A 265 -30.25 2.46 -1.55
N PHE A 266 -29.62 1.80 -0.56
CA PHE A 266 -28.22 1.44 -0.64
C PHE A 266 -28.05 0.22 -1.56
N PRO A 267 -27.08 0.18 -2.50
CA PRO A 267 -26.10 1.22 -2.82
C PRO A 267 -26.56 2.24 -3.88
N ALA A 268 -27.74 2.11 -4.47
CA ALA A 268 -28.19 2.85 -5.65
C ALA A 268 -28.23 4.39 -5.46
N ASP A 269 -28.56 4.87 -4.25
CA ASP A 269 -28.53 6.30 -3.93
C ASP A 269 -27.09 6.87 -3.86
N ILE A 270 -26.06 5.98 -3.91
CA ILE A 270 -24.63 6.33 -3.94
C ILE A 270 -24.08 6.08 -5.33
N MET A 271 -24.27 4.86 -5.86
CA MET A 271 -23.73 4.44 -7.14
C MET A 271 -24.52 3.25 -7.71
N ALA A 272 -24.86 3.30 -8.97
CA ALA A 272 -25.54 2.19 -9.63
C ALA A 272 -24.62 0.95 -9.69
N PRO A 273 -25.16 -0.27 -9.51
CA PRO A 273 -24.36 -1.50 -9.59
C PRO A 273 -23.64 -1.66 -10.92
N GLY A 274 -22.39 -2.15 -10.87
CA GLY A 274 -21.55 -2.39 -12.04
C GLY A 274 -21.14 -1.11 -12.79
N THR A 275 -21.02 0.00 -12.06
CA THR A 275 -20.58 1.28 -12.62
C THR A 275 -19.18 1.59 -12.09
N ASP A 276 -18.20 1.63 -12.97
CA ASP A 276 -16.78 1.91 -12.71
C ASP A 276 -16.35 3.32 -13.13
N GLU A 277 -17.24 4.09 -13.77
CA GLU A 277 -17.01 5.45 -14.21
C GLU A 277 -17.81 6.46 -13.40
N ILE A 278 -17.35 7.70 -13.37
CA ILE A 278 -18.06 8.81 -12.72
C ILE A 278 -19.38 9.04 -13.48
N PRO A 279 -20.56 8.85 -12.83
CA PRO A 279 -21.84 9.04 -13.48
C PRO A 279 -22.06 10.48 -13.95
N SER A 280 -22.57 10.67 -15.16
CA SER A 280 -22.96 11.99 -15.66
C SER A 280 -24.14 12.58 -14.86
N ASP A 281 -25.09 11.72 -14.44
CA ASP A 281 -26.16 12.04 -13.51
C ASP A 281 -25.81 11.39 -12.15
N GLN A 282 -25.22 12.20 -11.28
CA GLN A 282 -24.70 11.70 -10.02
C GLN A 282 -25.82 11.46 -9.00
N PRO A 283 -25.91 10.23 -8.43
CA PRO A 283 -26.82 9.95 -7.32
C PRO A 283 -26.64 10.91 -6.15
N VAL A 284 -27.68 11.04 -5.33
CA VAL A 284 -27.78 12.07 -4.28
C VAL A 284 -26.60 12.06 -3.29
N TYR A 285 -26.04 10.90 -2.99
CA TYR A 285 -24.94 10.76 -2.04
C TYR A 285 -23.57 10.52 -2.69
N PHE A 286 -23.44 10.48 -4.02
CA PHE A 286 -22.17 10.13 -4.69
C PHE A 286 -20.98 10.96 -4.21
N LYS A 287 -21.10 12.30 -4.19
CA LYS A 287 -20.01 13.18 -3.74
C LYS A 287 -19.67 12.98 -2.27
N LYS A 288 -20.68 12.89 -1.41
CA LYS A 288 -20.48 12.64 0.02
C LYS A 288 -19.82 11.30 0.30
N TRP A 289 -20.12 10.29 -0.54
CA TRP A 289 -19.44 8.99 -0.44
C TRP A 289 -17.96 9.09 -0.75
N LEU A 290 -17.55 9.82 -1.79
CA LEU A 290 -16.15 10.04 -2.10
C LEU A 290 -15.42 10.82 -0.98
N GLU A 291 -16.08 11.85 -0.43
CA GLU A 291 -15.56 12.61 0.73
C GLU A 291 -15.38 11.70 1.96
N PHE A 292 -16.37 10.86 2.25
CA PHE A 292 -16.30 9.87 3.33
C PHE A 292 -15.14 8.90 3.14
N ARG A 293 -14.98 8.32 1.95
CA ARG A 293 -13.87 7.40 1.65
C ARG A 293 -12.52 8.09 1.82
N ALA A 294 -12.37 9.30 1.32
CA ALA A 294 -11.16 10.10 1.52
C ALA A 294 -10.89 10.36 3.00
N LYS A 295 -11.93 10.69 3.78
CA LYS A 295 -11.82 10.88 5.23
C LYS A 295 -11.39 9.62 5.96
N VAL A 296 -11.90 8.45 5.60
CA VAL A 296 -11.49 7.16 6.19
C VAL A 296 -9.97 6.95 6.06
N ILE A 297 -9.41 7.16 4.86
CA ILE A 297 -7.97 7.03 4.63
C ILE A 297 -7.19 8.10 5.39
N HIS A 298 -7.63 9.35 5.32
CA HIS A 298 -7.01 10.46 6.05
C HIS A 298 -6.93 10.17 7.56
N ASP A 299 -8.05 9.82 8.17
CA ASP A 299 -8.12 9.57 9.62
C ASP A 299 -7.26 8.37 10.03
N PHE A 300 -7.19 7.34 9.17
CA PHE A 300 -6.28 6.22 9.39
C PHE A 300 -4.81 6.68 9.36
N ILE A 301 -4.40 7.51 8.40
CA ILE A 301 -3.03 8.03 8.33
C ILE A 301 -2.68 8.84 9.58
N VAL A 302 -3.61 9.66 10.08
CA VAL A 302 -3.43 10.39 11.34
C VAL A 302 -3.21 9.41 12.51
N LYS A 303 -4.06 8.39 12.65
CA LYS A 303 -3.90 7.35 13.69
C LYS A 303 -2.58 6.59 13.55
N ALA A 304 -2.18 6.25 12.33
CA ALA A 304 -0.92 5.57 12.04
C ALA A 304 0.29 6.41 12.48
N ARG A 305 0.29 7.70 12.13
CA ARG A 305 1.32 8.64 12.57
C ARG A 305 1.40 8.75 14.10
N GLU A 306 0.26 8.92 14.77
CA GLU A 306 0.19 8.99 16.23
C GLU A 306 0.71 7.69 16.87
N LYS A 307 0.34 6.53 16.29
CA LYS A 307 0.77 5.23 16.77
C LYS A 307 2.28 5.06 16.66
N VAL A 308 2.87 5.38 15.52
CA VAL A 308 4.32 5.32 15.30
C VAL A 308 5.05 6.28 16.25
N LYS A 309 4.59 7.53 16.39
CA LYS A 309 5.16 8.52 17.32
C LYS A 309 5.06 8.10 18.78
N SER A 310 4.02 7.38 19.18
CA SER A 310 3.87 6.87 20.53
C SER A 310 4.94 5.84 20.93
N VAL A 311 5.52 5.14 19.94
CA VAL A 311 6.58 4.14 20.13
C VAL A 311 7.96 4.75 19.87
N ASN A 312 8.06 5.57 18.83
CA ASN A 312 9.32 6.22 18.42
C ASN A 312 9.08 7.71 18.18
N ASN A 313 9.43 8.53 19.16
CA ASN A 313 9.21 9.98 19.16
C ASN A 313 10.12 10.75 18.17
N ARG A 314 11.09 10.07 17.51
CA ARG A 314 11.94 10.65 16.45
C ARG A 314 11.23 10.70 15.09
N SER A 315 10.05 10.09 14.96
CA SER A 315 9.34 10.06 13.70
C SER A 315 8.75 11.43 13.39
N GLU A 316 9.22 12.06 12.31
CA GLU A 316 8.69 13.29 11.74
C GLU A 316 8.08 12.99 10.38
N GLU A 317 7.04 13.76 10.00
CA GLU A 317 6.44 13.68 8.67
C GLU A 317 7.36 14.38 7.66
N ARG A 318 7.64 13.74 6.53
CA ARG A 318 8.38 14.31 5.41
C ARG A 318 7.50 14.31 4.17
#